data_0e67f66676614f2d72110b7fd62f3057
#
_entry.id   0e67f66676614f2d72110b7fd62f3057
#
_cell.length_a   1.000
_cell.length_b   1.000
_cell.length_c   1.000
_cell.angle_alpha   90.00
_cell.angle_beta   90.00
_cell.angle_gamma   90.00
#
_symmetry.space_group_name_H-M   'P 1'
#
loop_
_entity.id
_entity.type
_entity.pdbx_description
1 polymer ?
#
loop_
_entity_poly.entity_id
_entity_poly.type
_entity_poly.pdbx_seq_one_letter_code
_entity_poly.pdbx_strand_id
1 'polypeptide(L)'
;MQAGRKRNAIGQCVRDLRSKHNLSQEELVARCGVLGFELGQPAISQIENGMRTVSDLEMILLAKALRVELSELVPAELPEWQKDK
;
A
#
# COMPACT_ATOMS: atom_id res chain seq x y z
N MET A 1 -19.10 16.04 -1.50
CA MET A 1 -17.67 15.87 -1.27
C MET A 1 -17.30 14.40 -1.30
N GLN A 2 -16.34 14.04 -2.09
CA GLN A 2 -15.97 12.64 -2.27
C GLN A 2 -14.59 12.33 -1.70
N ALA A 3 -14.22 13.06 -0.68
CA ALA A 3 -12.88 12.96 -0.13
C ALA A 3 -12.53 11.56 0.36
N GLY A 4 -13.53 10.77 0.72
CA GLY A 4 -13.27 9.44 1.24
C GLY A 4 -13.05 8.36 0.21
N ARG A 5 -13.22 8.68 -1.07
CA ARG A 5 -13.13 7.64 -2.08
C ARG A 5 -11.68 7.21 -2.28
N LYS A 6 -11.44 5.92 -2.20
CA LYS A 6 -10.10 5.36 -2.29
C LYS A 6 -9.69 5.11 -3.73
N ARG A 7 -8.41 5.24 -4.00
CA ARG A 7 -7.84 5.00 -5.32
C ARG A 7 -7.06 3.70 -5.40
N ASN A 8 -6.92 3.01 -4.28
CA ASN A 8 -6.36 1.66 -4.28
C ASN A 8 -7.06 0.86 -3.19
N ALA A 9 -6.98 -0.45 -3.29
CA ALA A 9 -7.65 -1.34 -2.36
C ALA A 9 -6.72 -1.88 -1.29
N ILE A 10 -5.41 -1.59 -1.37
CA ILE A 10 -4.43 -2.28 -0.54
C ILE A 10 -3.79 -1.41 0.53
N GLY A 11 -4.08 -0.11 0.53
CA GLY A 11 -3.34 0.82 1.39
C GLY A 11 -3.40 0.48 2.86
N GLN A 12 -4.59 0.11 3.34
CA GLN A 12 -4.72 -0.23 4.75
C GLN A 12 -3.95 -1.50 5.08
N CYS A 13 -3.97 -2.48 4.18
CA CYS A 13 -3.21 -3.71 4.40
C CYS A 13 -1.71 -3.42 4.43
N VAL A 14 -1.25 -2.54 3.56
CA VAL A 14 0.17 -2.14 3.57
C VAL A 14 0.53 -1.54 4.93
N ARG A 15 -0.30 -0.62 5.41
CA ARG A 15 -0.05 0.02 6.71
C ARG A 15 -0.04 -1.01 7.83
N ASP A 16 -1.05 -1.88 7.84
CA ASP A 16 -1.17 -2.86 8.91
C ASP A 16 0.00 -3.83 8.93
N LEU A 17 0.41 -4.30 7.75
CA LEU A 17 1.55 -5.21 7.67
C LEU A 17 2.84 -4.52 8.06
N ARG A 18 3.01 -3.27 7.61
CA ARG A 18 4.19 -2.51 7.98
C ARG A 18 4.27 -2.39 9.50
N SER A 19 3.17 -2.00 10.13
CA SER A 19 3.14 -1.85 11.60
C SER A 19 3.37 -3.18 12.29
N LYS A 20 2.76 -4.23 11.77
CA LYS A 20 2.92 -5.56 12.37
C LYS A 20 4.38 -5.99 12.36
N HIS A 21 5.12 -5.60 11.34
CA HIS A 21 6.53 -5.94 11.21
C HIS A 21 7.45 -4.87 11.80
N ASN A 22 6.88 -3.89 12.49
CA ASN A 22 7.65 -2.83 13.15
C ASN A 22 8.52 -2.03 12.19
N LEU A 23 7.99 -1.80 10.99
CA LEU A 23 8.70 -1.00 10.00
C LEU A 23 8.15 0.41 9.98
N SER A 24 9.05 1.40 9.96
CA SER A 24 8.66 2.76 9.69
C SER A 24 8.39 2.92 8.19
N GLN A 25 7.74 4.02 7.82
CA GLN A 25 7.56 4.30 6.40
C GLN A 25 8.91 4.46 5.71
N GLU A 26 9.87 5.07 6.39
CA GLU A 26 11.20 5.26 5.82
C GLU A 26 11.90 3.93 5.59
N GLU A 27 11.73 2.99 6.50
CA GLU A 27 12.31 1.67 6.34
C GLU A 27 11.69 0.94 5.15
N LEU A 28 10.39 1.10 4.97
CA LEU A 28 9.74 0.50 3.80
C LEU A 28 10.26 1.15 2.52
N VAL A 29 10.47 2.47 2.52
CA VAL A 29 11.07 3.16 1.37
C VAL A 29 12.42 2.53 1.04
N ALA A 30 13.25 2.30 2.05
CA ALA A 30 14.57 1.72 1.84
C ALA A 30 14.47 0.32 1.24
N ARG A 31 13.56 -0.49 1.72
CA ARG A 31 13.37 -1.84 1.18
C ARG A 31 12.90 -1.82 -0.26
N CYS A 32 11.98 -0.90 -0.58
CA CYS A 32 11.52 -0.72 -1.95
C CYS A 32 12.69 -0.32 -2.85
N GLY A 33 13.55 0.57 -2.36
CA GLY A 33 14.72 1.01 -3.14
C GLY A 33 15.64 -0.12 -3.50
N VAL A 34 15.86 -1.05 -2.58
CA VAL A 34 16.68 -2.23 -2.84
C VAL A 34 16.12 -3.04 -4.00
N LEU A 35 14.80 -3.05 -4.16
CA LEU A 35 14.15 -3.76 -5.24
C LEU A 35 14.05 -2.94 -6.53
N GLY A 36 14.62 -1.75 -6.54
CA GLY A 36 14.54 -0.87 -7.69
C GLY A 36 13.26 -0.07 -7.78
N PHE A 37 12.46 -0.09 -6.73
CA PHE A 37 11.17 0.62 -6.69
C PHE A 37 11.38 1.90 -5.91
N GLU A 38 11.64 2.97 -6.63
CA GLU A 38 12.07 4.23 -6.02
C GLU A 38 10.85 5.08 -5.67
N LEU A 39 10.48 5.03 -4.41
CA LEU A 39 9.39 5.84 -3.87
C LEU A 39 9.92 6.66 -2.73
N GLY A 40 9.39 7.87 -2.57
CA GLY A 40 9.67 8.63 -1.37
C GLY A 40 8.65 8.33 -0.29
N GLN A 41 8.92 8.80 0.92
CA GLN A 41 7.99 8.62 2.02
C GLN A 41 6.60 9.21 1.72
N PRO A 42 6.48 10.39 1.08
CA PRO A 42 5.15 10.90 0.76
C PRO A 42 4.34 9.95 -0.11
N ALA A 43 4.99 9.24 -1.04
CA ALA A 43 4.28 8.30 -1.89
C ALA A 43 3.78 7.11 -1.07
N ILE A 44 4.60 6.59 -0.16
CA ILE A 44 4.18 5.51 0.72
C ILE A 44 2.97 5.96 1.55
N SER A 45 3.03 7.16 2.10
CA SER A 45 1.92 7.69 2.89
C SER A 45 0.64 7.77 2.07
N GLN A 46 0.75 8.24 0.82
CA GLN A 46 -0.41 8.33 -0.05
C GLN A 46 -0.99 6.97 -0.38
N ILE A 47 -0.13 5.98 -0.58
CA ILE A 47 -0.59 4.61 -0.81
C ILE A 47 -1.35 4.12 0.42
N GLU A 48 -0.79 4.30 1.60
CA GLU A 48 -1.42 3.81 2.83
C GLU A 48 -2.74 4.48 3.11
N ASN A 49 -2.87 5.74 2.71
CA ASN A 49 -4.12 6.47 2.89
C ASN A 49 -5.11 6.26 1.76
N GLY A 50 -4.73 5.49 0.75
CA GLY A 50 -5.62 5.20 -0.37
C GLY A 50 -5.77 6.33 -1.36
N MET A 51 -4.85 7.30 -1.33
CA MET A 51 -4.95 8.48 -2.18
C MET A 51 -4.18 8.38 -3.48
N ARG A 52 -3.45 7.29 -3.67
CA ARG A 52 -2.63 7.09 -4.85
C ARG A 52 -2.99 5.75 -5.47
N THR A 53 -3.08 5.72 -6.79
CA THR A 53 -3.27 4.43 -7.47
C THR A 53 -2.01 3.59 -7.33
N VAL A 54 -2.19 2.27 -7.36
CA VAL A 54 -1.11 1.31 -7.26
C VAL A 54 -1.26 0.32 -8.40
N SER A 55 -0.24 0.20 -9.23
CA SER A 55 -0.27 -0.74 -10.34
C SER A 55 -0.05 -2.16 -9.79
N ASP A 56 -0.35 -3.15 -10.64
CA ASP A 56 -0.13 -4.53 -10.24
C ASP A 56 1.35 -4.79 -9.96
N LEU A 57 2.22 -4.23 -10.77
CA LEU A 57 3.67 -4.38 -10.54
C LEU A 57 4.06 -3.78 -9.20
N GLU A 58 3.56 -2.58 -8.91
CA GLU A 58 3.87 -1.93 -7.64
C GLU A 58 3.36 -2.76 -6.46
N MET A 59 2.19 -3.35 -6.62
CA MET A 59 1.62 -4.19 -5.57
C MET A 59 2.52 -5.38 -5.28
N ILE A 60 3.03 -6.01 -6.32
CA ILE A 60 3.94 -7.15 -6.18
C ILE A 60 5.22 -6.70 -5.47
N LEU A 61 5.75 -5.55 -5.86
CA LEU A 61 6.98 -5.04 -5.24
C LEU A 61 6.77 -4.68 -3.77
N LEU A 62 5.60 -4.13 -3.43
CA LEU A 62 5.28 -3.84 -2.04
C LEU A 62 5.22 -5.12 -1.21
N ALA A 63 4.62 -6.19 -1.76
CA ALA A 63 4.56 -7.46 -1.05
C ALA A 63 5.97 -7.99 -0.80
N LYS A 64 6.84 -7.89 -1.80
CA LYS A 64 8.22 -8.34 -1.63
C LYS A 64 8.96 -7.50 -0.60
N ALA A 65 8.77 -6.19 -0.63
CA ALA A 65 9.42 -5.30 0.33
C ALA A 65 8.96 -5.58 1.76
N LEU A 66 7.68 -5.88 1.92
CA LEU A 66 7.12 -6.22 3.21
C LEU A 66 7.42 -7.66 3.62
N ARG A 67 7.90 -8.47 2.67
CA ARG A 67 8.21 -9.89 2.89
C ARG A 67 6.98 -10.69 3.28
N VAL A 68 5.90 -10.44 2.57
CA VAL A 68 4.63 -11.12 2.77
C VAL A 68 4.16 -11.68 1.45
N GLU A 69 3.17 -12.58 1.54
CA GLU A 69 2.52 -13.09 0.34
C GLU A 69 1.63 -12.00 -0.26
N LEU A 70 1.52 -12.00 -1.57
CA LEU A 70 0.67 -11.03 -2.24
C LEU A 70 -0.75 -11.06 -1.71
N SER A 71 -1.25 -12.26 -1.39
CA SER A 71 -2.62 -12.40 -0.88
C SER A 71 -2.84 -11.64 0.42
N GLU A 72 -1.79 -11.39 1.18
CA GLU A 72 -1.94 -10.64 2.43
C GLU A 72 -2.23 -9.17 2.19
N LEU A 73 -2.00 -8.67 0.99
CA LEU A 73 -2.34 -7.29 0.65
C LEU A 73 -3.80 -7.14 0.23
N VAL A 74 -4.49 -8.24 -0.03
CA VAL A 74 -5.86 -8.18 -0.52
C VAL A 74 -6.79 -8.11 0.68
N PRO A 75 -7.59 -7.03 0.79
CA PRO A 75 -8.47 -6.90 1.95
C PRO A 75 -9.64 -7.87 1.86
N ALA A 76 -10.18 -8.23 3.03
CA ALA A 76 -11.35 -9.10 3.08
C ALA A 76 -12.57 -8.44 2.43
N GLU A 77 -12.65 -7.12 2.54
CA GLU A 77 -13.74 -6.36 1.95
C GLU A 77 -13.17 -5.18 1.20
N LEU A 78 -13.78 -4.85 0.08
CA LEU A 78 -13.34 -3.70 -0.70
C LEU A 78 -13.59 -2.40 0.07
N PRO A 79 -12.71 -1.43 -0.09
CA PRO A 79 -12.96 -0.12 0.50
C PRO A 79 -14.14 0.59 -0.20
N GLU A 80 -14.41 1.78 0.24
CA GLU A 80 -15.63 2.50 -0.16
C GLU A 80 -15.69 2.92 -1.61
N TRP A 81 -14.63 2.80 -2.33
CA TRP A 81 -14.47 3.45 -3.63
C TRP A 81 -15.55 3.05 -4.66
N GLN A 82 -16.24 1.95 -4.47
CA GLN A 82 -17.26 1.51 -5.42
C GLN A 82 -18.61 1.24 -4.80
N LYS A 83 -18.84 1.69 -3.58
CA LYS A 83 -20.07 1.30 -2.90
C LYS A 83 -21.30 1.97 -3.47
N ASP A 84 -21.14 3.03 -4.20
CA ASP A 84 -22.26 3.77 -4.73
C ASP A 84 -22.78 3.21 -6.04
N LYS A 85 -22.34 2.07 -6.44
CA LYS A 85 -22.80 1.47 -7.69
C LYS A 85 -24.03 0.59 -7.49
#